data_c1a359b4a5c6f854971c235d31680572
#
_entry.id   c1a359b4a5c6f854971c235d31680572
#
_cell.length_a   1.000
_cell.length_b   1.000
_cell.length_c   1.000
_cell.angle_alpha   90.00
_cell.angle_beta   90.00
_cell.angle_gamma   90.00
#
_symmetry.space_group_name_H-M   'P 1'
#
loop_
_entity.id
_entity.type
_entity.pdbx_description
1 polymer ?
#
loop_
_entity_poly.entity_id
_entity_poly.type
_entity_poly.pdbx_seq_one_letter_code
_entity_poly.pdbx_strand_id
1 'polypeptide(L)'
;RTLKSGDKENYEQQIREWYANANQIATLLADQNPYFAGKETRNLLLNYLDMTREIIEHQMNGEYDQSIDTFRDLSDLVLELADYLARGLLAR
;
A
#
# COMPACT_ATOMS: atom_id res chain seq x y z
N ARG A 1 -0.13 22.69 -4.72
CA ARG A 1 1.34 22.91 -4.68
C ARG A 1 2.02 21.97 -5.66
N THR A 2 2.82 22.52 -6.53
CA THR A 2 3.57 21.75 -7.51
C THR A 2 4.93 21.35 -6.95
N LEU A 3 5.36 20.12 -7.18
CA LEU A 3 6.68 19.68 -6.78
C LEU A 3 7.74 20.25 -7.71
N LYS A 4 8.86 20.63 -7.15
CA LYS A 4 10.06 20.92 -7.94
C LYS A 4 10.60 19.63 -8.53
N SER A 5 11.38 19.72 -9.62
CA SER A 5 11.83 18.52 -10.32
C SER A 5 12.67 17.58 -9.42
N GLY A 6 13.51 18.14 -8.55
CA GLY A 6 14.28 17.32 -7.60
C GLY A 6 13.38 16.61 -6.59
N ASP A 7 12.36 17.30 -6.10
CA ASP A 7 11.40 16.72 -5.15
C ASP A 7 10.60 15.59 -5.81
N LYS A 8 10.24 15.78 -7.09
CA LYS A 8 9.51 14.77 -7.84
C LYS A 8 10.33 13.51 -8.01
N GLU A 9 11.61 13.65 -8.34
CA GLU A 9 12.51 12.49 -8.49
C GLU A 9 12.65 11.74 -7.17
N ASN A 10 12.82 12.45 -6.06
CA ASN A 10 12.88 11.84 -4.74
C ASN A 10 11.60 11.12 -4.38
N TYR A 11 10.45 11.73 -4.69
CA TYR A 11 9.16 11.11 -4.44
C TYR A 11 9.00 9.82 -5.23
N GLU A 12 9.33 9.84 -6.53
CA GLU A 12 9.22 8.67 -7.38
C GLU A 12 10.15 7.54 -6.92
N GLN A 13 11.37 7.90 -6.46
CA GLN A 13 12.29 6.92 -5.93
C GLN A 13 11.74 6.28 -4.65
N GLN A 14 11.16 7.07 -3.76
CA GLN A 14 10.56 6.53 -2.54
C GLN A 14 9.38 5.61 -2.87
N ILE A 15 8.59 5.95 -3.86
CA ILE A 15 7.47 5.08 -4.28
C ILE A 15 8.01 3.74 -4.78
N ARG A 16 9.06 3.75 -5.59
CA ARG A 16 9.68 2.51 -6.07
C ARG A 16 10.21 1.67 -4.90
N GLU A 17 10.82 2.32 -3.90
CA GLU A 17 11.30 1.63 -2.71
C GLU A 17 10.15 1.03 -1.90
N TRP A 18 9.03 1.72 -1.79
CA TRP A 18 7.84 1.21 -1.11
C TRP A 18 7.33 -0.06 -1.78
N TYR A 19 7.24 -0.06 -3.11
CA TYR A 19 6.78 -1.25 -3.84
C TYR A 19 7.77 -2.40 -3.69
N ALA A 20 9.07 -2.12 -3.71
CA ALA A 20 10.09 -3.15 -3.48
C ALA A 20 9.96 -3.74 -2.07
N ASN A 21 9.74 -2.89 -1.06
CA ASN A 21 9.51 -3.32 0.32
C ASN A 21 8.26 -4.19 0.42
N ALA A 22 7.18 -3.81 -0.26
CA ALA A 22 5.94 -4.60 -0.23
C ALA A 22 6.17 -6.00 -0.78
N ASN A 23 6.92 -6.11 -1.88
CA ASN A 23 7.27 -7.41 -2.45
C ASN A 23 8.13 -8.22 -1.49
N GLN A 24 9.08 -7.59 -0.80
CA GLN A 24 9.91 -8.27 0.19
C GLN A 24 9.07 -8.76 1.37
N ILE A 25 8.14 -7.94 1.84
CA ILE A 25 7.24 -8.33 2.92
C ILE A 25 6.38 -9.51 2.51
N ALA A 26 5.82 -9.48 1.31
CA ALA A 26 5.00 -10.56 0.80
C ALA A 26 5.81 -11.87 0.71
N THR A 27 7.05 -11.79 0.24
CA THR A 27 7.94 -12.95 0.15
C THR A 27 8.25 -13.49 1.54
N LEU A 28 8.55 -12.61 2.49
CA LEU A 28 8.85 -13.02 3.85
C LEU A 28 7.65 -13.71 4.50
N LEU A 29 6.47 -13.17 4.34
CA LEU A 29 5.25 -13.77 4.88
C LEU A 29 4.99 -15.14 4.25
N ALA A 30 5.20 -15.26 2.93
CA ALA A 30 5.03 -16.54 2.24
C ALA A 30 6.00 -17.60 2.76
N ASP A 31 7.24 -17.21 3.03
CA ASP A 31 8.24 -18.13 3.58
C ASP A 31 7.89 -18.58 4.99
N GLN A 32 7.27 -17.71 5.78
CA GLN A 32 6.92 -17.99 7.16
C GLN A 32 5.64 -18.81 7.30
N ASN A 33 4.70 -18.65 6.36
CA ASN A 33 3.37 -19.24 6.49
C ASN A 33 2.78 -19.50 5.11
N PRO A 34 2.45 -20.77 4.76
CA PRO A 34 1.87 -21.08 3.46
C PRO A 34 0.57 -20.32 3.15
N TYR A 35 -0.18 -19.89 4.16
CA TYR A 35 -1.39 -19.13 3.97
C TYR A 35 -1.12 -17.85 3.16
N PHE A 36 0.07 -17.27 3.33
CA PHE A 36 0.46 -16.03 2.66
C PHE A 36 1.22 -16.25 1.35
N ALA A 37 1.32 -17.49 0.88
CA ALA A 37 2.09 -17.81 -0.33
C ALA A 37 1.38 -17.44 -1.62
N GLY A 38 0.07 -17.17 -1.56
CA GLY A 38 -0.72 -16.81 -2.75
C GLY A 38 -0.54 -15.36 -3.15
N LYS A 39 -1.17 -15.02 -4.27
CA LYS A 39 -1.12 -13.66 -4.81
C LYS A 39 -1.86 -12.64 -3.96
N GLU A 40 -2.77 -13.11 -3.10
CA GLU A 40 -3.63 -12.23 -2.32
C GLU A 40 -2.84 -11.32 -1.40
N THR A 41 -1.80 -11.83 -0.73
CA THR A 41 -0.95 -11.03 0.14
C THR A 41 -0.31 -9.88 -0.62
N ARG A 42 0.30 -10.18 -1.76
CA ARG A 42 0.95 -9.17 -2.59
C ARG A 42 -0.05 -8.16 -3.10
N ASN A 43 -1.22 -8.62 -3.56
CA ASN A 43 -2.24 -7.74 -4.11
C ASN A 43 -2.76 -6.77 -3.04
N LEU A 44 -3.00 -7.24 -1.81
CA LEU A 44 -3.45 -6.38 -0.73
C LEU A 44 -2.41 -5.32 -0.38
N LEU A 45 -1.14 -5.71 -0.30
CA LEU A 45 -0.07 -4.78 0.00
C LEU A 45 0.11 -3.74 -1.11
N LEU A 46 0.05 -4.17 -2.37
CA LEU A 46 0.18 -3.26 -3.51
C LEU A 46 -1.01 -2.30 -3.58
N ASN A 47 -2.22 -2.77 -3.32
CA ASN A 47 -3.41 -1.92 -3.28
C ASN A 47 -3.29 -0.87 -2.17
N TYR A 48 -2.77 -1.26 -1.01
CA TYR A 48 -2.51 -0.34 0.08
C TYR A 48 -1.59 0.79 -0.36
N LEU A 49 -0.48 0.44 -1.03
CA LEU A 49 0.47 1.43 -1.51
C LEU A 49 -0.13 2.32 -2.62
N ASP A 50 -0.89 1.72 -3.53
CA ASP A 50 -1.53 2.48 -4.60
C ASP A 50 -2.48 3.54 -4.04
N MET A 51 -3.30 3.17 -3.06
CA MET A 51 -4.22 4.11 -2.44
C MET A 51 -3.49 5.18 -1.64
N THR A 52 -2.43 4.80 -0.93
CA THR A 52 -1.61 5.76 -0.20
C THR A 52 -1.00 6.78 -1.16
N ARG A 53 -0.47 6.32 -2.29
CA ARG A 53 0.09 7.20 -3.32
C ARG A 53 -0.97 8.14 -3.87
N GLU A 54 -2.17 7.64 -4.16
CA GLU A 54 -3.27 8.47 -4.64
C GLU A 54 -3.61 9.59 -3.66
N ILE A 55 -3.67 9.28 -2.37
CA ILE A 55 -3.96 10.27 -1.34
C ILE A 55 -2.90 11.37 -1.37
N ILE A 56 -1.64 10.99 -1.42
CA ILE A 56 -0.54 11.95 -1.45
C ILE A 56 -0.63 12.83 -2.69
N GLU A 57 -0.87 12.23 -3.85
CA GLU A 57 -0.96 12.96 -5.12
C GLU A 57 -2.14 13.91 -5.14
N HIS A 58 -3.30 13.49 -4.63
CA HIS A 58 -4.46 14.38 -4.51
C HIS A 58 -4.18 15.55 -3.59
N GLN A 59 -3.52 15.30 -2.46
CA GLN A 59 -3.13 16.36 -1.52
C GLN A 59 -2.19 17.38 -2.17
N MET A 60 -1.20 16.89 -2.91
CA MET A 60 -0.25 17.76 -3.58
C MET A 60 -0.90 18.61 -4.68
N ASN A 61 -1.96 18.11 -5.29
CA ASN A 61 -2.68 18.80 -6.35
C ASN A 61 -3.84 19.66 -5.82
N GLY A 62 -4.05 19.69 -4.50
CA GLY A 62 -5.13 20.44 -3.90
C GLY A 62 -6.50 19.79 -4.04
N GLU A 63 -6.53 18.51 -4.40
CA GLU A 63 -7.77 17.75 -4.64
C GLU A 63 -8.19 17.04 -3.34
N TYR A 64 -8.55 17.85 -2.33
CA TYR A 64 -8.78 17.33 -0.99
C TYR A 64 -10.01 16.45 -0.87
N ASP A 65 -11.06 16.73 -1.64
CA ASP A 65 -12.27 15.90 -1.63
C ASP A 65 -11.97 14.49 -2.13
N GLN A 66 -11.19 14.39 -3.21
CA GLN A 66 -10.77 13.10 -3.76
C GLN A 66 -9.86 12.36 -2.77
N SER A 67 -9.01 13.11 -2.08
CA SER A 67 -8.14 12.53 -1.05
C SER A 67 -8.96 11.89 0.07
N ILE A 68 -10.05 12.54 0.50
CA ILE A 68 -10.92 12.02 1.55
C ILE A 68 -11.61 10.73 1.08
N ASP A 69 -12.11 10.70 -0.15
CA ASP A 69 -12.75 9.52 -0.70
C ASP A 69 -11.78 8.34 -0.77
N THR A 70 -10.56 8.59 -1.26
CA THR A 70 -9.54 7.56 -1.33
C THR A 70 -9.15 7.08 0.07
N PHE A 71 -9.12 8.00 1.05
CA PHE A 71 -8.81 7.65 2.44
C PHE A 71 -9.86 6.69 3.02
N ARG A 72 -11.14 6.89 2.68
CA ARG A 72 -12.20 5.95 3.12
C ARG A 72 -11.96 4.56 2.54
N ASP A 73 -11.64 4.50 1.25
CA ASP A 73 -11.36 3.22 0.60
C ASP A 73 -10.12 2.57 1.21
N LEU A 74 -9.10 3.36 1.54
CA LEU A 74 -7.90 2.87 2.20
C LEU A 74 -8.23 2.31 3.58
N SER A 75 -9.10 2.99 4.34
CA SER A 75 -9.50 2.51 5.67
C SER A 75 -10.17 1.14 5.59
N ASP A 76 -11.07 0.96 4.60
CA ASP A 76 -11.72 -0.32 4.38
C ASP A 76 -10.69 -1.40 4.00
N LEU A 77 -9.74 -1.05 3.16
CA LEU A 77 -8.68 -1.97 2.75
C LEU A 77 -7.80 -2.37 3.92
N VAL A 78 -7.47 -1.42 4.81
CA VAL A 78 -6.67 -1.70 6.01
C VAL A 78 -7.38 -2.71 6.91
N LEU A 79 -8.69 -2.55 7.09
CA LEU A 79 -9.47 -3.51 7.86
C LEU A 79 -9.47 -4.90 7.21
N GLU A 80 -9.61 -4.95 5.89
CA GLU A 80 -9.54 -6.20 5.14
C GLU A 80 -8.17 -6.85 5.27
N LEU A 81 -7.11 -6.05 5.15
CA LEU A 81 -5.74 -6.54 5.30
C LEU A 81 -5.49 -7.08 6.71
N ALA A 82 -5.96 -6.36 7.74
CA ALA A 82 -5.81 -6.81 9.12
C ALA A 82 -6.53 -8.13 9.36
N ASP A 83 -7.75 -8.26 8.82
CA ASP A 83 -8.52 -9.51 8.93
C ASP A 83 -7.80 -10.67 8.21
N TYR A 84 -7.28 -10.40 7.02
CA TYR A 84 -6.54 -11.40 6.24
C TYR A 84 -5.29 -11.88 7.01
N LEU A 85 -4.53 -10.94 7.58
CA LEU A 85 -3.33 -11.29 8.33
C LEU A 85 -3.69 -12.09 9.59
N ALA A 86 -4.75 -11.70 10.29
CA ALA A 86 -5.21 -12.42 11.47
C ALA A 86 -5.61 -13.86 11.14
N ARG A 87 -6.36 -14.05 10.04
CA ARG A 87 -6.75 -15.38 9.60
C ARG A 87 -5.54 -16.25 9.29
N GLY A 88 -4.54 -15.67 8.62
CA GLY A 88 -3.31 -16.39 8.30
C GLY A 88 -2.57 -16.83 9.54
N LEU A 89 -2.49 -15.96 10.54
CA LEU A 89 -1.83 -16.29 11.80
C LEU A 89 -2.58 -17.39 12.57
N LEU A 90 -3.91 -17.39 12.51
CA LEU A 90 -4.72 -18.40 13.17
C LEU A 90 -4.73 -19.73 12.41
N ALA A 91 -4.44 -19.72 11.13
CA ALA A 91 -4.42 -20.90 10.29
C ALA A 91 -3.14 -21.73 10.41
N ARG A 92 -2.17 -21.26 11.15
CA ARG A 92 -0.86 -21.92 11.32
C ARG A 92 -0.97 -23.29 11.96
#